data_25bfdd7a0e6ef22ab6b4001843c4152a
#
_entry.id   25bfdd7a0e6ef22ab6b4001843c4152a
#
_cell.length_a   1.000
_cell.length_b   1.000
_cell.length_c   1.000
_cell.angle_alpha   90.00
_cell.angle_beta   90.00
_cell.angle_gamma   90.00
#
_symmetry.space_group_name_H-M   'P 1'
#
loop_
_entity.id
_entity.type
_entity.pdbx_description
1 polymer ?
#
loop_
_entity_poly.entity_id
_entity_poly.type
_entity_poly.pdbx_seq_one_letter_code
_entity_poly.pdbx_strand_id
1 'polypeptide(L)'
;MSADLEAPPAAAPASAADGVRQSLDPRVIQLERIVGFIVTAGLSAGLALAVVLTWLAADSAWIPRLLAIAWPVITGLLAWHSYAWPAISYRHESYVVDHRGIEIRRGVVWQREITVPKSRVQHIDVSQGPVERRFGLGSLSIYTAGTDYAMVALRGITHERALRIRDHLLPKEAEDAV
;
A
#
# COMPACT_ATOMS: atom_id res chain seq x y z
N MET A 1 -44.46 28.16 -20.26
CA MET A 1 -44.57 27.23 -19.14
C MET A 1 -43.33 26.36 -19.22
N SER A 2 -42.21 26.92 -18.72
CA SER A 2 -40.87 26.31 -18.78
C SER A 2 -40.71 25.41 -17.56
N ALA A 3 -40.61 24.11 -17.80
CA ALA A 3 -40.28 23.14 -16.77
C ALA A 3 -38.77 23.22 -16.51
N ASP A 4 -38.43 23.78 -15.35
CA ASP A 4 -37.06 23.71 -14.81
C ASP A 4 -36.72 22.25 -14.56
N LEU A 5 -35.90 21.69 -15.44
CA LEU A 5 -35.22 20.41 -15.22
C LEU A 5 -34.12 20.64 -14.17
N GLU A 6 -34.55 20.58 -12.91
CA GLU A 6 -33.65 20.56 -11.76
C GLU A 6 -32.74 19.33 -11.89
N ALA A 7 -31.48 19.60 -12.19
CA ALA A 7 -30.44 18.55 -12.22
C ALA A 7 -30.42 17.84 -10.86
N PRO A 8 -30.32 16.50 -10.81
CA PRO A 8 -30.26 15.79 -9.55
C PRO A 8 -29.07 16.30 -8.73
N PRO A 9 -29.22 16.52 -7.41
CA PRO A 9 -28.14 17.01 -6.57
C PRO A 9 -26.94 16.09 -6.70
N ALA A 10 -25.79 16.67 -6.94
CA ALA A 10 -24.51 15.94 -6.97
C ALA A 10 -24.42 15.06 -5.72
N ALA A 11 -24.25 13.75 -5.92
CA ALA A 11 -24.19 12.79 -4.85
C ALA A 11 -23.21 13.29 -3.78
N ALA A 12 -23.72 13.51 -2.57
CA ALA A 12 -22.91 13.95 -1.44
C ALA A 12 -21.71 12.99 -1.32
N PRO A 13 -20.49 13.48 -1.07
CA PRO A 13 -19.31 12.62 -0.96
C PRO A 13 -19.59 11.57 0.11
N ALA A 14 -19.53 10.29 -0.28
CA ALA A 14 -19.83 9.16 0.59
C ALA A 14 -19.11 9.34 1.91
N SER A 15 -19.83 9.24 3.03
CA SER A 15 -19.31 9.38 4.38
C SER A 15 -18.06 8.52 4.53
N ALA A 16 -17.06 9.02 5.26
CA ALA A 16 -15.85 8.24 5.53
C ALA A 16 -16.15 6.96 6.33
N ALA A 17 -17.27 6.96 7.06
CA ALA A 17 -17.69 5.91 7.98
C ALA A 17 -19.06 5.34 7.57
N ASP A 18 -19.11 4.70 6.42
CA ASP A 18 -20.32 4.06 5.89
C ASP A 18 -20.51 2.62 6.38
N GLY A 19 -19.54 2.06 7.11
CA GLY A 19 -19.56 0.67 7.58
C GLY A 19 -19.51 -0.36 6.44
N VAL A 20 -19.24 0.09 5.21
CA VAL A 20 -19.17 -0.76 4.04
C VAL A 20 -17.73 -1.21 3.82
N ARG A 21 -17.55 -2.49 3.49
CA ARG A 21 -16.25 -3.04 3.13
C ARG A 21 -15.76 -2.44 1.81
N GLN A 22 -14.59 -1.86 1.85
CA GLN A 22 -13.96 -1.23 0.71
C GLN A 22 -12.65 -1.92 0.35
N SER A 23 -12.38 -2.06 -0.94
CA SER A 23 -11.08 -2.46 -1.46
C SER A 23 -10.14 -1.26 -1.53
N LEU A 24 -8.87 -1.52 -1.65
CA LEU A 24 -7.85 -0.52 -1.95
C LEU A 24 -8.09 0.11 -3.34
N ASP A 25 -7.39 1.19 -3.64
CA ASP A 25 -7.43 1.78 -4.99
C ASP A 25 -6.66 0.87 -5.98
N PRO A 26 -7.23 0.52 -7.14
CA PRO A 26 -6.57 -0.36 -8.10
C PRO A 26 -5.24 0.18 -8.66
N ARG A 27 -5.00 1.49 -8.55
CA ARG A 27 -3.72 2.11 -8.93
C ARG A 27 -2.55 1.61 -8.08
N VAL A 28 -2.82 1.07 -6.89
CA VAL A 28 -1.78 0.48 -6.04
C VAL A 28 -1.06 -0.66 -6.73
N ILE A 29 -1.76 -1.45 -7.55
CA ILE A 29 -1.15 -2.55 -8.31
C ILE A 29 -0.07 -2.03 -9.25
N GLN A 30 -0.32 -0.92 -9.95
CA GLN A 30 0.64 -0.31 -10.86
C GLN A 30 1.84 0.27 -10.10
N LEU A 31 1.56 0.95 -8.98
CA LEU A 31 2.60 1.50 -8.11
C LEU A 31 3.54 0.41 -7.60
N GLU A 32 3.00 -0.66 -7.02
CA GLU A 32 3.78 -1.77 -6.48
C GLU A 32 4.57 -2.50 -7.58
N ARG A 33 4.01 -2.67 -8.77
CA ARG A 33 4.73 -3.21 -9.93
C ARG A 33 5.93 -2.35 -10.30
N ILE A 34 5.76 -1.04 -10.41
CA ILE A 34 6.85 -0.11 -10.75
C ILE A 34 7.95 -0.21 -9.69
N VAL A 35 7.61 -0.14 -8.42
CA VAL A 35 8.58 -0.27 -7.32
C VAL A 35 9.26 -1.64 -7.37
N GLY A 36 8.51 -2.72 -7.56
CA GLY A 36 9.04 -4.07 -7.70
C GLY A 36 10.02 -4.21 -8.86
N PHE A 37 9.70 -3.64 -10.03
CA PHE A 37 10.62 -3.67 -11.18
C PHE A 37 11.87 -2.82 -10.96
N ILE A 38 11.78 -1.67 -10.30
CA ILE A 38 12.96 -0.87 -9.94
C ILE A 38 13.89 -1.67 -9.02
N VAL A 39 13.34 -2.32 -8.00
CA VAL A 39 14.11 -3.16 -7.08
C VAL A 39 14.72 -4.35 -7.83
N THR A 40 13.93 -5.03 -8.67
CA THR A 40 14.42 -6.17 -9.50
C THR A 40 15.55 -5.73 -10.43
N ALA A 41 15.44 -4.58 -11.08
CA ALA A 41 16.47 -4.05 -11.95
C ALA A 41 17.77 -3.75 -11.18
N GLY A 42 17.67 -3.13 -9.99
CA GLY A 42 18.83 -2.86 -9.13
C GLY A 42 19.53 -4.16 -8.69
N LEU A 43 18.77 -5.15 -8.23
CA LEU A 43 19.31 -6.47 -7.83
C LEU A 43 19.92 -7.20 -9.04
N SER A 44 19.26 -7.16 -10.20
CA SER A 44 19.79 -7.77 -11.42
C SER A 44 21.09 -7.12 -11.88
N ALA A 45 21.21 -5.80 -11.80
CA ALA A 45 22.44 -5.09 -12.12
C ALA A 45 23.59 -5.48 -11.16
N GLY A 46 23.31 -5.60 -9.86
CA GLY A 46 24.26 -6.08 -8.86
C GLY A 46 24.75 -7.51 -9.14
N LEU A 47 23.81 -8.43 -9.46
CA LEU A 47 24.15 -9.81 -9.81
C LEU A 47 24.96 -9.88 -11.12
N ALA A 48 24.58 -9.10 -12.14
CA ALA A 48 25.33 -9.02 -13.39
C ALA A 48 26.77 -8.55 -13.17
N LEU A 49 26.95 -7.53 -12.35
CA LEU A 49 28.28 -7.04 -11.95
C LEU A 49 29.10 -8.15 -11.25
N ALA A 50 28.47 -8.88 -10.33
CA ALA A 50 29.13 -10.00 -9.64
C ALA A 50 29.55 -11.10 -10.63
N VAL A 51 28.74 -11.43 -11.64
CA VAL A 51 29.10 -12.36 -12.71
C VAL A 51 30.30 -11.85 -13.47
N VAL A 52 30.33 -10.59 -13.88
CA VAL A 52 31.46 -10.00 -14.62
C VAL A 52 32.74 -10.03 -13.77
N LEU A 53 32.67 -9.61 -12.50
CA LEU A 53 33.85 -9.61 -11.62
C LEU A 53 34.40 -11.02 -11.37
N THR A 54 33.53 -12.02 -11.23
CA THR A 54 33.96 -13.41 -11.09
C THR A 54 34.59 -13.96 -12.38
N TRP A 55 34.12 -13.56 -13.55
CA TRP A 55 34.76 -13.89 -14.82
C TRP A 55 36.19 -13.33 -14.96
N LEU A 56 36.41 -12.11 -14.43
CA LEU A 56 37.70 -11.44 -14.49
C LEU A 56 38.72 -11.99 -13.44
N ALA A 57 38.21 -12.47 -12.32
CA ALA A 57 39.06 -12.85 -11.17
C ALA A 57 39.21 -14.37 -10.98
N ALA A 58 38.41 -15.21 -11.63
CA ALA A 58 38.41 -16.65 -11.37
C ALA A 58 39.43 -17.38 -12.23
N ASP A 59 40.30 -18.19 -11.60
CA ASP A 59 41.20 -19.11 -12.29
C ASP A 59 40.47 -20.29 -12.96
N SER A 60 39.25 -20.60 -12.51
CA SER A 60 38.44 -21.67 -13.08
C SER A 60 37.09 -21.13 -13.59
N ALA A 61 36.62 -21.60 -14.76
CA ALA A 61 35.45 -21.09 -15.43
C ALA A 61 34.10 -21.67 -14.95
N TRP A 62 34.07 -22.62 -14.01
CA TRP A 62 32.85 -23.30 -13.61
C TRP A 62 31.93 -22.40 -12.73
N ILE A 63 32.56 -21.65 -11.80
CA ILE A 63 31.80 -20.71 -10.93
C ILE A 63 31.12 -19.61 -11.74
N PRO A 64 31.82 -18.80 -12.58
CA PRO A 64 31.19 -17.78 -13.37
C PRO A 64 30.14 -18.32 -14.36
N ARG A 65 30.32 -19.53 -14.89
CA ARG A 65 29.29 -20.17 -15.73
C ARG A 65 28.02 -20.47 -14.94
N LEU A 66 28.11 -21.02 -13.73
CA LEU A 66 26.94 -21.26 -12.88
C LEU A 66 26.22 -19.94 -12.54
N LEU A 67 26.95 -18.90 -12.18
CA LEU A 67 26.38 -17.58 -11.89
C LEU A 67 25.72 -16.96 -13.13
N ALA A 68 26.31 -17.11 -14.31
CA ALA A 68 25.76 -16.63 -15.56
C ALA A 68 24.43 -17.32 -15.95
N ILE A 69 24.25 -18.59 -15.54
CA ILE A 69 22.98 -19.31 -15.73
C ILE A 69 21.97 -18.93 -14.63
N ALA A 70 22.42 -18.81 -13.38
CA ALA A 70 21.56 -18.50 -12.24
C ALA A 70 21.00 -17.07 -12.31
N TRP A 71 21.79 -16.10 -12.78
CA TRP A 71 21.38 -14.70 -12.89
C TRP A 71 20.05 -14.50 -13.68
N PRO A 72 19.92 -14.92 -14.94
CA PRO A 72 18.67 -14.70 -15.69
C PRO A 72 17.49 -15.46 -15.08
N VAL A 73 17.71 -16.63 -14.49
CA VAL A 73 16.66 -17.39 -13.79
C VAL A 73 16.15 -16.62 -12.56
N ILE A 74 17.05 -16.16 -11.70
CA ILE A 74 16.70 -15.39 -10.51
C ILE A 74 16.01 -14.08 -10.93
N THR A 75 16.55 -13.37 -11.91
CA THR A 75 15.96 -12.12 -12.41
C THR A 75 14.56 -12.36 -12.97
N GLY A 76 14.36 -13.45 -13.73
CA GLY A 76 13.06 -13.83 -14.27
C GLY A 76 12.04 -14.15 -13.18
N LEU A 77 12.43 -14.89 -12.14
CA LEU A 77 11.57 -15.17 -10.98
C LEU A 77 11.19 -13.91 -10.21
N LEU A 78 12.15 -13.02 -9.98
CA LEU A 78 11.91 -11.73 -9.31
C LEU A 78 10.98 -10.83 -10.14
N ALA A 79 11.18 -10.77 -11.46
CA ALA A 79 10.32 -10.02 -12.36
C ALA A 79 8.89 -10.58 -12.38
N TRP A 80 8.75 -11.90 -12.44
CA TRP A 80 7.46 -12.56 -12.32
C TRP A 80 6.78 -12.26 -10.99
N HIS A 81 7.49 -12.35 -9.88
CA HIS A 81 6.97 -12.00 -8.57
C HIS A 81 6.52 -10.53 -8.52
N SER A 82 7.34 -9.60 -9.00
CA SER A 82 7.02 -8.17 -9.05
C SER A 82 5.79 -7.86 -9.92
N TYR A 83 5.50 -8.68 -10.92
CA TYR A 83 4.32 -8.54 -11.76
C TYR A 83 3.06 -9.17 -11.15
N ALA A 84 3.16 -10.39 -10.64
CA ALA A 84 2.00 -11.20 -10.24
C ALA A 84 1.53 -10.89 -8.81
N TRP A 85 2.49 -10.72 -7.87
CA TRP A 85 2.20 -10.56 -6.44
C TRP A 85 1.30 -9.37 -6.11
N PRO A 86 1.48 -8.16 -6.64
CA PRO A 86 0.63 -7.01 -6.33
C PRO A 86 -0.85 -7.24 -6.66
N ALA A 87 -1.14 -7.92 -7.77
CA ALA A 87 -2.51 -8.21 -8.14
C ALA A 87 -3.17 -9.26 -7.23
N ILE A 88 -2.38 -10.20 -6.70
CA ILE A 88 -2.86 -11.21 -5.75
C ILE A 88 -3.10 -10.55 -4.39
N SER A 89 -2.13 -9.79 -3.87
CA SER A 89 -2.24 -9.08 -2.59
C SER A 89 -3.44 -8.14 -2.55
N TYR A 90 -3.61 -7.32 -3.59
CA TYR A 90 -4.72 -6.39 -3.74
C TYR A 90 -6.10 -7.04 -3.53
N ARG A 91 -6.30 -8.25 -4.06
CA ARG A 91 -7.58 -8.97 -3.94
C ARG A 91 -7.88 -9.44 -2.51
N HIS A 92 -6.86 -9.55 -1.67
CA HIS A 92 -6.95 -10.06 -0.31
C HIS A 92 -6.84 -8.95 0.75
N GLU A 93 -6.80 -7.70 0.30
CA GLU A 93 -6.77 -6.55 1.18
C GLU A 93 -8.07 -5.75 1.09
N SER A 94 -8.65 -5.46 2.24
CA SER A 94 -9.87 -4.67 2.36
C SER A 94 -9.93 -3.98 3.72
N TYR A 95 -10.71 -2.93 3.82
CA TYR A 95 -10.93 -2.22 5.07
C TYR A 95 -12.39 -1.79 5.22
N VAL A 96 -12.80 -1.59 6.46
CA VAL A 96 -14.11 -1.05 6.83
C VAL A 96 -13.86 0.09 7.79
N VAL A 97 -14.51 1.22 7.57
CA VAL A 97 -14.52 2.34 8.51
C VAL A 97 -15.94 2.55 8.98
N ASP A 98 -16.14 2.51 10.29
CA ASP A 98 -17.44 2.73 10.92
C ASP A 98 -17.34 3.78 12.04
N HIS A 99 -18.46 4.03 12.74
CA HIS A 99 -18.51 4.94 13.87
C HIS A 99 -17.68 4.49 15.08
N ARG A 100 -17.32 3.20 15.16
CA ARG A 100 -16.56 2.57 16.26
C ARG A 100 -15.05 2.62 16.01
N GLY A 101 -14.62 2.67 14.73
CA GLY A 101 -13.22 2.65 14.38
C GLY A 101 -12.94 2.16 12.96
N ILE A 102 -11.83 1.47 12.79
CA ILE A 102 -11.41 0.89 11.51
C ILE A 102 -11.05 -0.60 11.68
N GLU A 103 -11.50 -1.40 10.74
CA GLU A 103 -11.14 -2.80 10.57
C GLU A 103 -10.34 -2.95 9.28
N ILE A 104 -9.17 -3.57 9.35
CA ILE A 104 -8.30 -3.82 8.21
C ILE A 104 -8.08 -5.31 8.09
N ARG A 105 -8.42 -5.88 6.93
CA ARG A 105 -8.13 -7.26 6.57
C ARG A 105 -7.04 -7.28 5.51
N ARG A 106 -6.01 -8.10 5.75
CA ARG A 106 -4.91 -8.27 4.81
C ARG A 106 -4.27 -9.66 4.91
N GLY A 107 -3.67 -10.08 3.80
CA GLY A 107 -2.86 -11.29 3.70
C GLY A 107 -3.42 -12.34 2.78
N VAL A 108 -2.55 -12.91 1.95
CA VAL A 108 -2.87 -13.92 0.95
C VAL A 108 -2.85 -15.31 1.58
N VAL A 109 -1.76 -15.66 2.28
CA VAL A 109 -1.57 -16.97 2.92
C VAL A 109 -2.05 -16.94 4.37
N TRP A 110 -1.61 -15.95 5.13
CA TRP A 110 -2.02 -15.71 6.51
C TRP A 110 -2.94 -14.51 6.56
N GLN A 111 -4.22 -14.74 6.68
CA GLN A 111 -5.19 -13.66 6.83
C GLN A 111 -5.13 -13.09 8.24
N ARG A 112 -4.99 -11.77 8.31
CA ARG A 112 -5.05 -11.01 9.56
C ARG A 112 -6.17 -9.99 9.48
N GLU A 113 -6.96 -9.94 10.54
CA GLU A 113 -7.99 -8.96 10.74
C GLU A 113 -7.59 -8.11 11.96
N ILE A 114 -7.40 -6.83 11.72
CA ILE A 114 -6.95 -5.89 12.73
C ILE A 114 -8.04 -4.87 12.93
N THR A 115 -8.66 -4.86 14.11
CA THR A 115 -9.67 -3.89 14.49
C THR A 115 -9.06 -2.86 15.42
N VAL A 116 -9.11 -1.60 15.02
CA VAL A 116 -8.65 -0.47 15.82
C VAL A 116 -9.86 0.37 16.25
N PRO A 117 -10.29 0.27 17.52
CA PRO A 117 -11.37 1.11 18.01
C PRO A 117 -10.91 2.56 18.14
N LYS A 118 -11.79 3.50 17.82
CA LYS A 118 -11.52 4.94 17.85
C LYS A 118 -10.97 5.41 19.21
N SER A 119 -11.44 4.82 20.30
CA SER A 119 -11.00 5.14 21.66
C SER A 119 -9.53 4.79 21.97
N ARG A 120 -8.90 3.94 21.14
CA ARG A 120 -7.49 3.55 21.30
C ARG A 120 -6.55 4.30 20.35
N VAL A 121 -7.08 5.10 19.46
CA VAL A 121 -6.27 5.91 18.54
C VAL A 121 -5.62 7.05 19.31
N GLN A 122 -4.29 7.11 19.27
CA GLN A 122 -3.52 8.19 19.91
C GLN A 122 -3.09 9.25 18.89
N HIS A 123 -2.60 8.80 17.75
CA HIS A 123 -2.07 9.65 16.71
C HIS A 123 -2.30 8.99 15.34
N ILE A 124 -2.56 9.81 14.33
CA ILE A 124 -2.69 9.35 12.95
C ILE A 124 -1.78 10.21 12.08
N ASP A 125 -0.93 9.54 11.33
CA ASP A 125 -0.08 10.16 10.32
C ASP A 125 -0.56 9.79 8.91
N VAL A 126 -0.64 10.79 8.04
CA VAL A 126 -0.95 10.61 6.62
C VAL A 126 0.29 10.98 5.84
N SER A 127 0.88 10.00 5.19
CA SER A 127 2.09 10.17 4.38
C SER A 127 1.80 9.91 2.90
N GLN A 128 2.62 10.54 2.07
CA GLN A 128 2.57 10.37 0.62
C GLN A 128 3.98 10.41 0.05
N GLY A 129 4.49 9.26 -0.36
CA GLY A 129 5.78 9.14 -0.99
C GLY A 129 5.81 9.75 -2.41
N PRO A 130 7.01 9.94 -3.00
CA PRO A 130 7.15 10.53 -4.33
C PRO A 130 6.40 9.75 -5.42
N VAL A 131 6.43 8.42 -5.36
CA VAL A 131 5.72 7.55 -6.32
C VAL A 131 4.22 7.56 -6.03
N GLU A 132 3.81 7.47 -4.77
CA GLU A 132 2.39 7.54 -4.36
C GLU A 132 1.74 8.84 -4.83
N ARG A 133 2.45 9.97 -4.72
CA ARG A 133 1.98 11.29 -5.18
C ARG A 133 1.65 11.29 -6.66
N ARG A 134 2.45 10.63 -7.49
CA ARG A 134 2.21 10.54 -8.94
C ARG A 134 0.92 9.79 -9.27
N PHE A 135 0.50 8.85 -8.41
CA PHE A 135 -0.73 8.08 -8.56
C PHE A 135 -1.91 8.65 -7.75
N GLY A 136 -1.70 9.74 -6.99
CA GLY A 136 -2.71 10.32 -6.10
C GLY A 136 -3.03 9.42 -4.90
N LEU A 137 -2.16 8.44 -4.61
CA LEU A 137 -2.30 7.52 -3.48
C LEU A 137 -1.63 8.09 -2.22
N GLY A 138 -1.99 7.53 -1.08
CA GLY A 138 -1.38 7.84 0.21
C GLY A 138 -1.43 6.65 1.15
N SER A 139 -0.74 6.81 2.26
CA SER A 139 -0.64 5.82 3.33
C SER A 139 -1.09 6.44 4.64
N LEU A 140 -1.89 5.71 5.39
CA LEU A 140 -2.40 6.09 6.71
C LEU A 140 -1.73 5.22 7.76
N SER A 141 -1.04 5.81 8.71
CA SER A 141 -0.42 5.13 9.86
C SER A 141 -1.17 5.51 11.13
N ILE A 142 -1.79 4.52 11.77
CA ILE A 142 -2.60 4.69 12.97
C ILE A 142 -1.79 4.17 14.16
N TYR A 143 -1.48 5.04 15.10
CA TYR A 143 -0.79 4.73 16.35
C TYR A 143 -1.79 4.52 17.46
N THR A 144 -1.67 3.40 18.17
CA THR A 144 -2.64 2.99 19.19
C THR A 144 -2.00 2.86 20.57
N ALA A 145 -2.78 3.11 21.60
CA ALA A 145 -2.39 2.78 22.97
C ALA A 145 -2.50 1.26 23.20
N GLY A 146 -1.40 0.62 23.53
CA GLY A 146 -1.34 -0.81 23.82
C GLY A 146 -0.14 -1.51 23.23
N THR A 147 0.11 -2.76 23.65
CA THR A 147 1.35 -3.47 23.38
C THR A 147 1.35 -4.32 22.12
N ASP A 148 0.19 -4.80 21.64
CA ASP A 148 0.18 -5.80 20.55
C ASP A 148 0.29 -5.20 19.14
N TYR A 149 -0.22 -3.99 18.93
CA TYR A 149 -0.14 -3.27 17.66
C TYR A 149 0.07 -1.78 17.93
N ALA A 150 1.31 -1.39 18.22
CA ALA A 150 1.65 0.02 18.45
C ALA A 150 1.37 0.90 17.21
N MET A 151 1.44 0.32 16.00
CA MET A 151 1.18 1.00 14.74
C MET A 151 0.49 0.06 13.74
N VAL A 152 -0.59 0.55 13.15
CA VAL A 152 -1.31 -0.12 12.05
C VAL A 152 -1.28 0.78 10.82
N ALA A 153 -0.77 0.25 9.70
CA ALA A 153 -0.69 1.00 8.45
C ALA A 153 -1.74 0.51 7.44
N LEU A 154 -2.46 1.43 6.82
CA LEU A 154 -3.32 1.21 5.67
C LEU A 154 -2.71 1.95 4.48
N ARG A 155 -2.30 1.21 3.45
CA ARG A 155 -1.67 1.73 2.23
C ARG A 155 -2.57 1.51 1.02
N GLY A 156 -2.28 2.21 -0.08
CA GLY A 156 -3.00 1.99 -1.33
C GLY A 156 -4.42 2.56 -1.35
N ILE A 157 -4.67 3.60 -0.59
CA ILE A 157 -5.89 4.40 -0.66
C ILE A 157 -5.59 5.76 -1.28
N THR A 158 -6.60 6.47 -1.79
CA THR A 158 -6.39 7.83 -2.27
C THR A 158 -5.99 8.75 -1.12
N HIS A 159 -5.14 9.74 -1.40
CA HIS A 159 -4.70 10.70 -0.39
C HIS A 159 -5.88 11.42 0.29
N GLU A 160 -6.90 11.81 -0.49
CA GLU A 160 -8.14 12.41 0.04
C GLU A 160 -8.89 11.45 0.98
N ARG A 161 -8.94 10.16 0.64
CA ARG A 161 -9.61 9.17 1.49
C ARG A 161 -8.84 9.00 2.80
N ALA A 162 -7.50 9.00 2.76
CA ALA A 162 -6.66 8.95 3.95
C ALA A 162 -6.94 10.13 4.89
N LEU A 163 -7.06 11.34 4.36
CA LEU A 163 -7.40 12.53 5.14
C LEU A 163 -8.79 12.42 5.76
N ARG A 164 -9.81 12.00 5.00
CA ARG A 164 -11.16 11.80 5.54
C ARG A 164 -11.23 10.75 6.64
N ILE A 165 -10.50 9.64 6.50
CA ILE A 165 -10.43 8.60 7.55
C ILE A 165 -9.74 9.15 8.80
N ARG A 166 -8.64 9.89 8.64
CA ARG A 166 -7.96 10.57 9.75
C ARG A 166 -8.92 11.47 10.52
N ASP A 167 -9.61 12.35 9.82
CA ASP A 167 -10.52 13.34 10.43
C ASP A 167 -11.73 12.68 11.11
N HIS A 168 -12.13 11.50 10.61
CA HIS A 168 -13.18 10.71 11.25
C HIS A 168 -12.68 10.00 12.50
N LEU A 169 -11.48 9.44 12.50
CA LEU A 169 -10.94 8.63 13.61
C LEU A 169 -10.36 9.49 14.75
N LEU A 170 -9.84 10.68 14.44
CA LEU A 170 -9.38 11.60 15.48
C LEU A 170 -10.60 12.20 16.20
N PRO A 171 -10.63 12.19 17.53
CA PRO A 171 -11.63 12.95 18.28
C PRO A 171 -11.51 14.42 17.88
N LYS A 172 -12.62 15.08 17.62
CA LYS A 172 -12.67 16.54 17.57
C LYS A 172 -12.48 17.06 18.99
N GLU A 173 -11.26 17.10 19.46
CA GLU A 173 -10.91 17.81 20.69
C GLU A 173 -10.25 19.11 20.33
N ALA A 174 -10.81 20.13 20.97
CA ALA A 174 -10.23 21.45 21.18
C ALA A 174 -10.17 22.40 19.98
N GLU A 175 -11.27 22.64 19.31
CA GLU A 175 -11.48 23.96 18.70
C GLU A 175 -12.32 24.91 19.60
N ASP A 176 -12.81 24.41 20.74
CA ASP A 176 -13.62 25.18 21.70
C ASP A 176 -12.89 25.51 23.01
N ALA A 177 -11.57 25.56 23.01
CA ALA A 177 -10.79 25.98 24.19
C ALA A 177 -9.91 27.21 23.87
N VAL A 178 -10.55 28.31 23.44
CA VAL A 178 -10.03 29.69 23.57
C VAL A 178 -11.18 30.59 23.93
#